data_3841a4f122b5c6528ba8d1a04be3d29d
#
_entry.id   3841a4f122b5c6528ba8d1a04be3d29d
#
_cell.length_a   1.000
_cell.length_b   1.000
_cell.length_c   1.000
_cell.angle_alpha   90.00
_cell.angle_beta   90.00
_cell.angle_gamma   90.00
#
_symmetry.space_group_name_H-M   'P 1'
#
loop_
_entity.id
_entity.type
_entity.pdbx_description
1 polymer ?
#
loop_
_entity_poly.entity_id
_entity_poly.type
_entity_poly.pdbx_seq_one_letter_code
_entity_poly.pdbx_strand_id
1 'polypeptide(L)'
;MKRIKSMSQVELAAYIQDALQAGGIHVVLSGGSAVSFYSSDKYVSKDLDLINTGFARRSKIKSIMETLGFTEKGRYFLHPETTLFVEFPDGPLSVGEEPVAEVSEFELSTGTLKVLSPTDCVKDRLCAFYFWNDLQGLEQAVLVAKSQPVDLKEIKRWSEVENKEAEYEHFWKKLSA
;
A
#
# COMPACT_ATOMS: atom_id res chain seq x y z
N MET A 1 -25.19 -2.60 4.77
CA MET A 1 -23.88 -1.96 4.60
C MET A 1 -23.15 -1.98 5.94
N LYS A 2 -21.89 -2.43 5.96
CA LYS A 2 -21.12 -2.49 7.21
C LYS A 2 -20.76 -1.07 7.66
N ARG A 3 -20.86 -0.77 8.96
CA ARG A 3 -20.50 0.56 9.50
C ARG A 3 -18.98 0.70 9.59
N ILE A 4 -18.46 1.91 9.30
CA ILE A 4 -17.00 2.19 9.32
C ILE A 4 -16.34 1.73 10.62
N LYS A 5 -16.96 1.97 11.78
CA LYS A 5 -16.44 1.56 13.09
C LYS A 5 -16.22 0.04 13.27
N SER A 6 -16.82 -0.78 12.40
CA SER A 6 -16.70 -2.25 12.44
C SER A 6 -15.92 -2.82 11.26
N MET A 7 -15.39 -1.96 10.39
CA MET A 7 -14.54 -2.37 9.27
C MET A 7 -13.11 -2.63 9.76
N SER A 8 -12.52 -3.71 9.28
CA SER A 8 -11.06 -3.87 9.35
C SER A 8 -10.36 -2.86 8.44
N GLN A 9 -9.05 -2.74 8.56
CA GLN A 9 -8.25 -1.83 7.74
C GLN A 9 -8.46 -2.08 6.23
N VAL A 10 -8.41 -3.33 5.79
CA VAL A 10 -8.58 -3.68 4.38
C VAL A 10 -10.02 -3.55 3.90
N GLU A 11 -11.00 -3.79 4.76
CA GLU A 11 -12.41 -3.53 4.44
C GLU A 11 -12.69 -2.03 4.27
N LEU A 12 -12.05 -1.19 5.08
CA LEU A 12 -12.12 0.27 4.92
C LEU A 12 -11.44 0.72 3.63
N ALA A 13 -10.27 0.17 3.31
CA ALA A 13 -9.58 0.45 2.05
C ALA A 13 -10.45 0.08 0.84
N ALA A 14 -11.01 -1.12 0.80
CA ALA A 14 -11.89 -1.58 -0.28
C ALA A 14 -13.15 -0.69 -0.40
N TYR A 15 -13.77 -0.33 0.72
CA TYR A 15 -14.93 0.57 0.75
C TYR A 15 -14.63 1.93 0.14
N ILE A 16 -13.49 2.52 0.49
CA ILE A 16 -13.06 3.81 -0.07
C ILE A 16 -12.73 3.68 -1.55
N GLN A 17 -12.00 2.61 -1.95
CA GLN A 17 -11.65 2.35 -3.34
C GLN A 17 -12.89 2.21 -4.22
N ASP A 18 -13.89 1.48 -3.76
CA ASP A 18 -15.15 1.27 -4.49
C ASP A 18 -15.90 2.60 -4.72
N ALA A 19 -16.00 3.42 -3.69
CA ALA A 19 -16.62 4.75 -3.80
C ALA A 19 -15.85 5.69 -4.75
N LEU A 20 -14.52 5.67 -4.69
CA LEU A 20 -13.67 6.46 -5.59
C LEU A 20 -13.78 5.96 -7.03
N GLN A 21 -13.79 4.66 -7.25
CA GLN A 21 -13.94 4.05 -8.58
C GLN A 21 -15.30 4.39 -9.20
N ALA A 22 -16.38 4.41 -8.43
CA ALA A 22 -17.69 4.87 -8.89
C ALA A 22 -17.66 6.35 -9.37
N GLY A 23 -16.77 7.16 -8.79
CA GLY A 23 -16.49 8.52 -9.25
C GLY A 23 -15.44 8.61 -10.37
N GLY A 24 -14.96 7.48 -10.92
CA GLY A 24 -13.94 7.45 -11.96
C GLY A 24 -12.52 7.76 -11.46
N ILE A 25 -12.24 7.51 -10.17
CA ILE A 25 -10.92 7.66 -9.56
C ILE A 25 -10.38 6.28 -9.21
N HIS A 26 -9.16 5.98 -9.67
CA HIS A 26 -8.50 4.71 -9.42
C HIS A 26 -7.35 4.92 -8.43
N VAL A 27 -7.37 4.12 -7.37
CA VAL A 27 -6.32 4.13 -6.34
C VAL A 27 -5.92 2.70 -5.98
N VAL A 28 -4.68 2.53 -5.52
CA VAL A 28 -4.09 1.23 -5.15
C VAL A 28 -3.49 1.31 -3.76
N LEU A 29 -3.80 0.33 -2.92
CA LEU A 29 -3.23 0.22 -1.57
C LEU A 29 -1.74 -0.14 -1.64
N SER A 30 -0.93 0.60 -0.91
CA SER A 30 0.52 0.43 -0.80
C SER A 30 0.98 0.56 0.64
N GLY A 31 2.27 0.73 0.85
CA GLY A 31 2.84 1.10 2.13
C GLY A 31 2.66 0.05 3.24
N GLY A 32 2.68 0.51 4.47
CA GLY A 32 2.53 -0.33 5.65
C GLY A 32 1.20 -1.09 5.72
N SER A 33 0.14 -0.54 5.14
CA SER A 33 -1.17 -1.21 5.10
C SER A 33 -1.19 -2.44 4.20
N ALA A 34 -0.46 -2.40 3.09
CA ALA A 34 -0.26 -3.59 2.25
C ALA A 34 0.54 -4.67 3.01
N VAL A 35 1.54 -4.26 3.80
CA VAL A 35 2.29 -5.18 4.70
C VAL A 35 1.35 -5.80 5.74
N SER A 36 0.50 -5.01 6.39
CA SER A 36 -0.50 -5.51 7.37
C SER A 36 -1.37 -6.59 6.73
N PHE A 37 -1.88 -6.32 5.54
CA PHE A 37 -2.71 -7.27 4.79
C PHE A 37 -1.97 -8.58 4.50
N TYR A 38 -0.79 -8.51 3.87
CA TYR A 38 -0.03 -9.70 3.45
C TYR A 38 0.59 -10.47 4.61
N SER A 39 0.82 -9.83 5.75
CA SER A 39 1.36 -10.48 6.95
C SER A 39 0.30 -11.01 7.91
N SER A 40 -1.00 -10.89 7.57
CA SER A 40 -2.12 -11.24 8.45
C SER A 40 -1.98 -10.53 9.81
N ASP A 41 -1.79 -9.20 9.76
CA ASP A 41 -1.67 -8.30 10.91
C ASP A 41 -0.50 -8.60 11.88
N LYS A 42 0.54 -9.33 11.44
CA LYS A 42 1.80 -9.43 12.20
C LYS A 42 2.53 -8.09 12.28
N TYR A 43 2.26 -7.20 11.34
CA TYR A 43 2.55 -5.78 11.38
C TYR A 43 1.24 -5.01 11.24
N VAL A 44 1.04 -3.96 12.01
CA VAL A 44 -0.17 -3.14 11.96
C VAL A 44 0.21 -1.68 11.65
N SER A 45 -0.24 -1.19 10.50
CA SER A 45 -0.18 0.22 10.14
C SER A 45 -1.43 0.96 10.63
N LYS A 46 -1.29 2.25 10.93
CA LYS A 46 -2.43 3.15 11.16
C LYS A 46 -2.79 3.99 9.93
N ASP A 47 -1.92 4.00 8.94
CA ASP A 47 -2.09 4.77 7.72
C ASP A 47 -2.59 3.87 6.60
N LEU A 48 -3.54 4.38 5.81
CA LEU A 48 -3.99 3.80 4.56
C LEU A 48 -3.43 4.64 3.42
N ASP A 49 -2.38 4.15 2.77
CA ASP A 49 -1.75 4.79 1.61
C ASP A 49 -2.43 4.29 0.32
N LEU A 50 -3.31 5.09 -0.23
CA LEU A 50 -4.04 4.81 -1.46
C LEU A 50 -3.45 5.66 -2.59
N ILE A 51 -2.53 5.08 -3.37
CA ILE A 51 -1.85 5.81 -4.46
C ILE A 51 -2.86 6.18 -5.54
N ASN A 52 -2.94 7.48 -5.85
CA ASN A 52 -3.78 8.04 -6.91
C ASN A 52 -3.15 7.77 -8.28
N THR A 53 -3.49 6.66 -8.90
CA THR A 53 -2.85 6.18 -10.14
C THR A 53 -3.28 6.95 -11.39
N GLY A 54 -4.43 7.60 -11.35
CA GLY A 54 -5.02 8.34 -12.47
C GLY A 54 -4.83 9.85 -12.40
N PHE A 55 -3.98 10.35 -11.48
CA PHE A 55 -3.76 11.79 -11.27
C PHE A 55 -5.05 12.59 -11.08
N ALA A 56 -6.03 12.01 -10.40
CA ALA A 56 -7.27 12.70 -10.09
C ALA A 56 -6.99 13.94 -9.23
N ARG A 57 -7.70 15.03 -9.52
CA ARG A 57 -7.54 16.27 -8.75
C ARG A 57 -7.92 16.05 -7.28
N ARG A 58 -7.12 16.58 -6.38
CA ARG A 58 -7.37 16.51 -4.91
C ARG A 58 -8.79 16.93 -4.53
N SER A 59 -9.33 17.97 -5.18
CA SER A 59 -10.69 18.44 -4.93
C SER A 59 -11.76 17.38 -5.24
N LYS A 60 -11.55 16.56 -6.26
CA LYS A 60 -12.48 15.48 -6.62
C LYS A 60 -12.42 14.33 -5.61
N ILE A 61 -11.20 13.94 -5.19
CA ILE A 61 -11.01 12.96 -4.10
C ILE A 61 -11.69 13.46 -2.84
N LYS A 62 -11.43 14.72 -2.44
CA LYS A 62 -12.04 15.35 -1.26
C LYS A 62 -13.55 15.29 -1.31
N SER A 63 -14.17 15.68 -2.41
CA SER A 63 -15.63 15.67 -2.55
C SER A 63 -16.22 14.29 -2.29
N ILE A 64 -15.58 13.22 -2.81
CA ILE A 64 -16.06 11.84 -2.57
C ILE A 64 -15.83 11.44 -1.11
N MET A 65 -14.64 11.71 -0.57
CA MET A 65 -14.32 11.38 0.83
C MET A 65 -15.26 12.06 1.81
N GLU A 66 -15.67 13.30 1.55
CA GLU A 66 -16.67 14.02 2.35
C GLU A 66 -18.04 13.34 2.31
N THR A 67 -18.47 12.76 1.19
CA THR A 67 -19.73 11.99 1.13
C THR A 67 -19.67 10.72 1.98
N LEU A 68 -18.47 10.19 2.25
CA LEU A 68 -18.23 9.04 3.12
C LEU A 68 -18.09 9.45 4.61
N GLY A 69 -18.15 10.75 4.91
CA GLY A 69 -18.02 11.29 6.28
C GLY A 69 -16.58 11.60 6.71
N PHE A 70 -15.61 11.53 5.79
CA PHE A 70 -14.24 11.92 6.08
C PHE A 70 -14.04 13.43 6.00
N THR A 71 -13.16 13.94 6.84
CA THR A 71 -12.74 15.35 6.86
C THR A 71 -11.25 15.45 6.52
N GLU A 72 -10.90 16.34 5.61
CA GLU A 72 -9.51 16.59 5.24
C GLU A 72 -8.81 17.40 6.33
N LYS A 73 -7.63 16.91 6.76
CA LYS A 73 -6.74 17.59 7.69
C LYS A 73 -5.29 17.48 7.23
N GLY A 74 -4.78 18.53 6.61
CA GLY A 74 -3.47 18.51 5.97
C GLY A 74 -3.46 17.51 4.80
N ARG A 75 -2.54 16.56 4.82
CA ARG A 75 -2.46 15.51 3.80
C ARG A 75 -3.40 14.32 4.04
N TYR A 76 -3.97 14.21 5.23
CA TYR A 76 -4.80 13.09 5.66
C TYR A 76 -6.29 13.37 5.56
N PHE A 77 -7.06 12.29 5.42
CA PHE A 77 -8.49 12.26 5.65
C PHE A 77 -8.78 11.46 6.91
N LEU A 78 -9.59 12.03 7.79
CA LEU A 78 -9.95 11.48 9.10
C LEU A 78 -11.44 11.22 9.17
N HIS A 79 -11.84 10.18 9.90
CA HIS A 79 -13.24 9.88 10.13
C HIS A 79 -13.49 9.62 11.63
N PRO A 80 -14.59 10.12 12.24
CA PRO A 80 -14.83 9.99 13.69
C PRO A 80 -15.05 8.56 14.17
N GLU A 81 -15.40 7.64 13.29
CA GLU A 81 -15.66 6.22 13.63
C GLU A 81 -14.43 5.31 13.46
N THR A 82 -13.25 5.82 13.10
CA THR A 82 -12.01 5.04 12.98
C THR A 82 -10.80 5.84 13.44
N THR A 83 -9.76 5.14 13.87
CA THR A 83 -8.46 5.74 14.22
C THR A 83 -7.47 5.69 13.04
N LEU A 84 -7.90 5.15 11.90
CA LEU A 84 -7.06 5.06 10.71
C LEU A 84 -7.00 6.42 9.99
N PHE A 85 -5.81 6.74 9.48
CA PHE A 85 -5.58 7.91 8.63
C PHE A 85 -5.57 7.45 7.18
N VAL A 86 -6.22 8.20 6.28
CA VAL A 86 -6.20 7.90 4.84
C VAL A 86 -5.39 8.97 4.13
N GLU A 87 -4.41 8.57 3.35
CA GLU A 87 -3.58 9.43 2.52
C GLU A 87 -3.70 9.01 1.05
N PHE A 88 -3.61 9.98 0.16
CA PHE A 88 -3.62 9.74 -1.28
C PHE A 88 -2.32 10.30 -1.89
N PRO A 89 -1.22 9.54 -1.84
CA PRO A 89 -0.01 9.91 -2.57
C PRO A 89 -0.30 9.97 -4.07
N ASP A 90 0.28 10.94 -4.75
CA ASP A 90 0.18 11.04 -6.21
C ASP A 90 1.03 9.98 -6.89
N GLY A 91 0.50 9.44 -8.02
CA GLY A 91 1.23 8.53 -8.90
C GLY A 91 2.44 9.20 -9.58
N PRO A 92 3.10 8.48 -10.48
CA PRO A 92 2.68 7.20 -11.04
C PRO A 92 2.80 6.03 -10.06
N LEU A 93 2.05 4.95 -10.32
CA LEU A 93 2.21 3.70 -9.57
C LEU A 93 3.51 3.02 -10.00
N SER A 94 4.54 3.19 -9.19
CA SER A 94 5.89 2.68 -9.45
C SER A 94 6.56 2.18 -8.18
N VAL A 95 7.57 1.34 -8.33
CA VAL A 95 8.49 0.92 -7.26
C VAL A 95 9.92 1.24 -7.73
N GLY A 96 10.57 2.16 -7.04
CA GLY A 96 11.78 2.78 -7.56
C GLY A 96 11.47 3.50 -8.88
N GLU A 97 12.29 3.29 -9.89
CA GLU A 97 12.11 3.88 -11.22
C GLU A 97 11.23 3.04 -12.16
N GLU A 98 10.85 1.82 -11.76
CA GLU A 98 10.04 0.93 -12.60
C GLU A 98 8.54 1.08 -12.32
N PRO A 99 7.68 1.15 -13.36
CA PRO A 99 6.25 1.10 -13.19
C PRO A 99 5.81 -0.25 -12.65
N VAL A 100 4.77 -0.26 -11.80
CA VAL A 100 4.14 -1.50 -11.33
C VAL A 100 3.41 -2.16 -12.50
N ALA A 101 3.75 -3.42 -12.77
CA ALA A 101 3.19 -4.19 -13.88
C ALA A 101 1.85 -4.83 -13.53
N GLU A 102 1.65 -5.20 -12.27
CA GLU A 102 0.48 -5.97 -11.83
C GLU A 102 -0.05 -5.48 -10.48
N VAL A 103 -1.37 -5.36 -10.39
CA VAL A 103 -2.10 -5.04 -9.16
C VAL A 103 -2.92 -6.26 -8.76
N SER A 104 -2.80 -6.69 -7.51
CA SER A 104 -3.63 -7.77 -6.97
C SER A 104 -5.01 -7.25 -6.58
N GLU A 105 -6.04 -8.04 -6.85
CA GLU A 105 -7.44 -7.72 -6.52
C GLU A 105 -8.06 -8.80 -5.63
N PHE A 106 -8.78 -8.37 -4.60
CA PHE A 106 -9.46 -9.25 -3.66
C PHE A 106 -10.87 -8.77 -3.39
N GLU A 107 -11.86 -9.65 -3.56
CA GLU A 107 -13.25 -9.34 -3.24
C GLU A 107 -13.47 -9.42 -1.73
N LEU A 108 -13.93 -8.33 -1.13
CA LEU A 108 -14.29 -8.21 0.28
C LEU A 108 -15.78 -7.87 0.43
N SER A 109 -16.30 -7.99 1.64
CA SER A 109 -17.70 -7.66 1.94
C SER A 109 -18.05 -6.17 1.73
N THR A 110 -17.06 -5.31 1.60
CA THR A 110 -17.18 -3.85 1.49
C THR A 110 -16.81 -3.29 0.12
N GLY A 111 -16.32 -4.12 -0.79
CA GLY A 111 -15.88 -3.75 -2.14
C GLY A 111 -14.65 -4.55 -2.59
N THR A 112 -14.11 -4.20 -3.74
CA THR A 112 -12.90 -4.81 -4.28
C THR A 112 -11.65 -4.10 -3.77
N LEU A 113 -10.79 -4.81 -3.03
CA LEU A 113 -9.49 -4.31 -2.62
C LEU A 113 -8.50 -4.43 -3.78
N LYS A 114 -7.91 -3.32 -4.20
CA LYS A 114 -6.78 -3.25 -5.13
C LYS A 114 -5.52 -2.91 -4.34
N VAL A 115 -4.52 -3.76 -4.43
CA VAL A 115 -3.28 -3.64 -3.63
C VAL A 115 -2.07 -4.03 -4.48
N LEU A 116 -0.90 -3.45 -4.22
CA LEU A 116 0.35 -3.91 -4.83
C LEU A 116 0.46 -5.43 -4.72
N SER A 117 1.01 -6.09 -5.76
CA SER A 117 1.33 -7.52 -5.66
C SER A 117 2.28 -7.78 -4.47
N PRO A 118 2.35 -9.01 -3.91
CA PRO A 118 3.30 -9.30 -2.84
C PRO A 118 4.74 -8.96 -3.23
N THR A 119 5.13 -9.24 -4.45
CA THR A 119 6.48 -8.91 -4.98
C THR A 119 6.72 -7.40 -5.01
N ASP A 120 5.76 -6.62 -5.53
CA ASP A 120 5.89 -5.16 -5.58
C ASP A 120 5.75 -4.52 -4.19
N CYS A 121 4.98 -5.12 -3.28
CA CYS A 121 4.95 -4.71 -1.88
C CYS A 121 6.32 -4.87 -1.22
N VAL A 122 7.05 -5.98 -1.47
CA VAL A 122 8.43 -6.16 -1.01
C VAL A 122 9.34 -5.08 -1.60
N LYS A 123 9.29 -4.84 -2.93
CA LYS A 123 10.09 -3.79 -3.58
C LYS A 123 9.79 -2.40 -2.98
N ASP A 124 8.51 -2.06 -2.77
CA ASP A 124 8.09 -0.79 -2.17
C ASP A 124 8.69 -0.59 -0.77
N ARG A 125 8.71 -1.62 0.06
CA ARG A 125 9.34 -1.55 1.38
C ARG A 125 10.87 -1.50 1.31
N LEU A 126 11.46 -2.20 0.34
CA LEU A 126 12.90 -2.12 0.08
C LEU A 126 13.30 -0.73 -0.43
N CYS A 127 12.46 0.00 -1.19
CA CYS A 127 12.74 1.40 -1.54
C CYS A 127 12.99 2.25 -0.28
N ALA A 128 12.18 2.11 0.76
CA ALA A 128 12.37 2.84 2.01
C ALA A 128 13.73 2.51 2.65
N PHE A 129 14.12 1.26 2.65
CA PHE A 129 15.44 0.82 3.12
C PHE A 129 16.59 1.32 2.22
N TYR A 130 16.45 1.15 0.90
CA TYR A 130 17.51 1.46 -0.07
C TYR A 130 17.87 2.94 -0.15
N PHE A 131 16.87 3.81 -0.08
CA PHE A 131 17.05 5.24 -0.33
C PHE A 131 17.05 6.09 0.94
N TRP A 132 16.44 5.61 2.02
CA TRP A 132 16.35 6.35 3.30
C TRP A 132 16.90 5.59 4.50
N ASN A 133 17.54 4.42 4.26
CA ASN A 133 18.06 3.54 5.31
C ASN A 133 17.01 3.22 6.41
N ASP A 134 15.76 3.07 5.98
CA ASP A 134 14.67 2.71 6.86
C ASP A 134 14.71 1.22 7.19
N LEU A 135 15.23 0.89 8.37
CA LEU A 135 15.32 -0.49 8.86
C LEU A 135 13.93 -1.11 9.09
N GLN A 136 12.91 -0.30 9.37
CA GLN A 136 11.54 -0.79 9.47
C GLN A 136 11.04 -1.27 8.10
N GLY A 137 11.36 -0.56 7.04
CA GLY A 137 11.07 -0.98 5.67
C GLY A 137 11.70 -2.34 5.34
N LEU A 138 12.95 -2.56 5.75
CA LEU A 138 13.62 -3.86 5.59
C LEU A 138 12.88 -4.98 6.35
N GLU A 139 12.50 -4.76 7.62
CA GLU A 139 11.75 -5.73 8.42
C GLU A 139 10.39 -6.06 7.78
N GLN A 140 9.70 -5.06 7.28
CA GLN A 140 8.42 -5.20 6.57
C GLN A 140 8.58 -6.02 5.29
N ALA A 141 9.61 -5.74 4.49
CA ALA A 141 9.92 -6.50 3.28
C ALA A 141 10.14 -7.99 3.57
N VAL A 142 10.96 -8.30 4.59
CA VAL A 142 11.20 -9.67 5.05
C VAL A 142 9.91 -10.35 5.52
N LEU A 143 9.07 -9.62 6.26
CA LEU A 143 7.82 -10.15 6.79
C LEU A 143 6.85 -10.56 5.67
N VAL A 144 6.71 -9.72 4.63
CA VAL A 144 5.88 -10.04 3.46
C VAL A 144 6.46 -11.23 2.71
N ALA A 145 7.77 -11.25 2.45
CA ALA A 145 8.44 -12.33 1.73
C ALA A 145 8.38 -13.69 2.46
N LYS A 146 8.30 -13.67 3.81
CA LYS A 146 8.08 -14.89 4.62
C LYS A 146 6.60 -15.32 4.67
N SER A 147 5.68 -14.41 4.42
CA SER A 147 4.23 -14.64 4.57
C SER A 147 3.53 -14.95 3.25
N GLN A 148 4.10 -14.56 2.12
CA GLN A 148 3.51 -14.68 0.79
C GLN A 148 4.51 -15.25 -0.22
N PRO A 149 4.03 -15.95 -1.27
CA PRO A 149 4.87 -16.26 -2.42
C PRO A 149 5.26 -14.97 -3.12
N VAL A 150 6.56 -14.74 -3.28
CA VAL A 150 7.15 -13.59 -3.97
C VAL A 150 8.16 -14.04 -5.00
N ASP A 151 8.35 -13.28 -6.08
CA ASP A 151 9.36 -13.54 -7.08
C ASP A 151 10.71 -12.95 -6.65
N LEU A 152 11.52 -13.75 -5.94
CA LEU A 152 12.83 -13.35 -5.46
C LEU A 152 13.83 -13.07 -6.60
N LYS A 153 13.66 -13.70 -7.77
CA LYS A 153 14.51 -13.44 -8.93
C LYS A 153 14.23 -12.04 -9.48
N GLU A 154 12.95 -11.68 -9.56
CA GLU A 154 12.54 -10.36 -9.99
C GLU A 154 12.94 -9.27 -8.99
N ILE A 155 12.82 -9.52 -7.68
CA ILE A 155 13.28 -8.57 -6.65
C ILE A 155 14.80 -8.34 -6.78
N LYS A 156 15.57 -9.39 -7.01
CA LYS A 156 17.02 -9.28 -7.23
C LYS A 156 17.36 -8.49 -8.49
N ARG A 157 16.76 -8.84 -9.64
CA ARG A 157 16.92 -8.12 -10.92
C ARG A 157 16.64 -6.62 -10.74
N TRP A 158 15.49 -6.31 -10.12
CA TRP A 158 15.09 -4.92 -9.86
C TRP A 158 16.12 -4.19 -8.96
N SER A 159 16.59 -4.85 -7.91
CA SER A 159 17.62 -4.27 -7.02
C SER A 159 18.93 -3.98 -7.76
N GLU A 160 19.31 -4.82 -8.72
CA GLU A 160 20.47 -4.58 -9.60
C GLU A 160 20.24 -3.36 -10.51
N VAL A 161 19.05 -3.19 -11.06
CA VAL A 161 18.68 -2.02 -11.87
C VAL A 161 18.72 -0.73 -11.05
N GLU A 162 18.28 -0.78 -9.80
CA GLU A 162 18.32 0.35 -8.86
C GLU A 162 19.75 0.61 -8.30
N ASN A 163 20.76 -0.18 -8.68
CA ASN A 163 22.15 -0.15 -8.15
C ASN A 163 22.17 -0.35 -6.64
N LYS A 164 21.43 -1.35 -6.14
CA LYS A 164 21.23 -1.66 -4.73
C LYS A 164 21.55 -3.11 -4.37
N GLU A 165 22.57 -3.67 -5.01
CA GLU A 165 22.99 -5.06 -4.81
C GLU A 165 23.45 -5.32 -3.36
N ALA A 166 24.17 -4.37 -2.76
CA ALA A 166 24.67 -4.52 -1.39
C ALA A 166 23.52 -4.52 -0.37
N GLU A 167 22.52 -3.64 -0.57
CA GLU A 167 21.33 -3.58 0.27
C GLU A 167 20.44 -4.80 0.06
N TYR A 168 20.36 -5.34 -1.17
CA TYR A 168 19.66 -6.59 -1.45
C TYR A 168 20.31 -7.77 -0.69
N GLU A 169 21.63 -7.85 -0.60
CA GLU A 169 22.32 -8.88 0.18
C GLU A 169 21.95 -8.81 1.68
N HIS A 170 21.72 -7.62 2.25
CA HIS A 170 21.19 -7.48 3.60
C HIS A 170 19.78 -8.04 3.74
N PHE A 171 18.89 -7.72 2.80
CA PHE A 171 17.56 -8.31 2.74
C PHE A 171 17.61 -9.84 2.65
N TRP A 172 18.42 -10.37 1.71
CA TRP A 172 18.55 -11.81 1.51
C TRP A 172 19.05 -12.56 2.76
N LYS A 173 20.10 -12.03 3.41
CA LYS A 173 20.61 -12.60 4.67
C LYS A 173 19.55 -12.67 5.75
N LYS A 174 18.76 -11.61 5.90
CA LYS A 174 17.70 -11.52 6.90
C LYS A 174 16.51 -12.41 6.56
N LEU A 175 16.18 -12.57 5.30
CA LEU A 175 15.15 -13.48 4.83
C LEU A 175 15.53 -14.94 5.06
N SER A 176 16.81 -15.28 4.86
CA SER A 176 17.36 -16.63 4.96
C SER A 176 17.69 -17.07 6.40
N ALA A 177 17.70 -16.14 7.33
CA ALA A 177 17.90 -16.41 8.75
C ALA A 177 16.61 -16.90 9.41
#